data_054a6392fd0aed4761354283cd06396e
#
_entry.id   054a6392fd0aed4761354283cd06396e
#
_cell.length_a   1.000
_cell.length_b   1.000
_cell.length_c   1.000
_cell.angle_alpha   90.00
_cell.angle_beta   90.00
_cell.angle_gamma   90.00
#
_symmetry.space_group_name_H-M   'P 1'
#
loop_
_entity.id
_entity.type
_entity.pdbx_description
1 polymer ?
#
loop_
_entity_poly.entity_id
_entity_poly.type
_entity_poly.pdbx_seq_one_letter_code
_entity_poly.pdbx_strand_id
1 'polypeptide(L)'
;MELQVKLEVFDGPLDLLLHLIEKNKVDIFDIPIVLITEQYLDYVRKMDTKDMDVMSEFLVMAATLVKIKSKMLLPAEEEEQEEEEDPRQELVERLLEYKMYKYASFELKDRQVDAGKVFFKEPTIPDLSLIHISEPT
;
A
#
# COMPACT_ATOMS: atom_id res chain seq x y z
N MET A 1 -14.17 -6.99 -27.58
CA MET A 1 -14.20 -6.52 -27.00
C MET A 1 -13.49 -6.46 -26.23
N GLU A 2 -13.19 -6.13 -25.92
CA GLU A 2 -12.46 -6.09 -25.16
C GLU A 2 -12.87 -5.69 -24.08
N LEU A 3 -12.67 -6.13 -23.34
CA LEU A 3 -13.00 -5.83 -22.30
C LEU A 3 -12.30 -4.82 -21.85
N GLN A 4 -12.73 -3.92 -21.49
CA GLN A 4 -12.17 -2.92 -21.03
C GLN A 4 -11.99 -3.16 -19.68
N VAL A 5 -11.08 -3.71 -19.20
CA VAL A 5 -10.84 -3.89 -17.87
C VAL A 5 -10.36 -2.65 -17.27
N LYS A 6 -11.08 -2.04 -16.39
CA LYS A 6 -10.68 -0.88 -15.85
C LYS A 6 -9.69 -1.20 -14.82
N LEU A 7 -8.51 -0.77 -14.86
CA LEU A 7 -7.53 -1.01 -13.87
C LEU A 7 -7.83 -0.18 -12.65
N GLU A 8 -7.67 -0.75 -11.51
CA GLU A 8 -7.92 -0.02 -10.29
C GLU A 8 -6.82 0.95 -10.03
N VAL A 9 -7.12 2.00 -9.33
CA VAL A 9 -6.15 2.99 -9.01
C VAL A 9 -5.72 2.77 -7.60
N PHE A 10 -4.42 2.66 -7.38
CA PHE A 10 -3.89 2.42 -6.06
C PHE A 10 -3.10 3.64 -5.59
N ASP A 11 -3.06 3.83 -4.28
CA ASP A 11 -2.40 4.97 -3.71
C ASP A 11 -0.89 4.86 -3.76
N GLY A 12 -0.36 3.83 -4.26
CA GLY A 12 1.08 3.66 -4.35
C GLY A 12 1.41 2.22 -4.41
N PRO A 13 2.69 1.90 -4.49
CA PRO A 13 3.08 0.51 -4.65
C PRO A 13 2.76 -0.37 -3.45
N LEU A 14 2.79 0.19 -2.24
CA LEU A 14 2.43 -0.63 -1.09
C LEU A 14 0.95 -0.98 -1.11
N ASP A 15 0.13 -0.06 -1.57
CA ASP A 15 -1.29 -0.31 -1.69
C ASP A 15 -1.54 -1.42 -2.70
N LEU A 16 -0.85 -1.38 -3.82
CA LEU A 16 -0.99 -2.42 -4.82
C LEU A 16 -0.54 -3.76 -4.26
N LEU A 17 0.57 -3.79 -3.54
CA LEU A 17 1.06 -5.04 -2.99
C LEU A 17 0.08 -5.61 -1.97
N LEU A 18 -0.51 -4.78 -1.12
CA LEU A 18 -1.49 -5.28 -0.18
C LEU A 18 -2.67 -5.88 -0.91
N HIS A 19 -3.10 -5.22 -1.98
CA HIS A 19 -4.21 -5.74 -2.76
C HIS A 19 -3.88 -7.11 -3.33
N LEU A 20 -2.65 -7.28 -3.85
CA LEU A 20 -2.27 -8.55 -4.44
C LEU A 20 -2.17 -9.64 -3.38
N ILE A 21 -1.65 -9.29 -2.20
CA ILE A 21 -1.55 -10.25 -1.13
C ILE A 21 -2.93 -10.70 -0.69
N GLU A 22 -3.86 -9.76 -0.58
CA GLU A 22 -5.21 -10.12 -0.17
C GLU A 22 -5.94 -10.88 -1.25
N LYS A 23 -5.71 -10.50 -2.50
CA LYS A 23 -6.38 -11.17 -3.59
C LYS A 23 -5.94 -12.61 -3.68
N ASN A 24 -4.67 -12.89 -3.45
CA ASN A 24 -4.16 -14.23 -3.51
C ASN A 24 -4.33 -14.98 -2.20
N LYS A 25 -4.83 -14.31 -1.18
CA LYS A 25 -5.09 -14.94 0.11
C LYS A 25 -3.85 -15.58 0.70
N VAL A 26 -2.73 -14.89 0.57
CA VAL A 26 -1.49 -15.37 1.11
C VAL A 26 -1.14 -14.61 2.36
N ASP A 27 -0.22 -15.14 3.13
CA ASP A 27 0.13 -14.60 4.42
C ASP A 27 1.11 -13.44 4.26
N ILE A 28 0.80 -12.29 4.81
CA ILE A 28 1.65 -11.15 4.69
C ILE A 28 2.97 -11.39 5.41
N PHE A 29 3.01 -12.30 6.38
CA PHE A 29 4.23 -12.62 7.05
C PHE A 29 5.06 -13.66 6.31
N ASP A 30 4.54 -14.19 5.23
CA ASP A 30 5.27 -15.18 4.44
C ASP A 30 4.87 -15.01 2.99
N ILE A 31 5.28 -13.91 2.39
CA ILE A 31 4.88 -13.57 1.05
C ILE A 31 5.55 -14.47 0.02
N PRO A 32 4.77 -15.09 -0.86
CA PRO A 32 5.37 -15.86 -1.96
C PRO A 32 5.92 -14.88 -2.98
N ILE A 33 7.17 -14.53 -2.80
CA ILE A 33 7.75 -13.40 -3.52
C ILE A 33 7.77 -13.58 -5.04
N VAL A 34 7.96 -14.78 -5.54
CA VAL A 34 8.00 -14.97 -6.98
C VAL A 34 6.63 -14.68 -7.59
N LEU A 35 5.57 -15.20 -6.95
CA LEU A 35 4.24 -15.00 -7.46
C LEU A 35 3.84 -13.54 -7.39
N ILE A 36 4.06 -12.93 -6.25
CA ILE A 36 3.63 -11.55 -6.05
C ILE A 36 4.42 -10.62 -6.95
N THR A 37 5.72 -10.86 -7.13
CA THR A 37 6.52 -10.04 -8.01
C THR A 37 6.00 -10.11 -9.44
N GLU A 38 5.65 -11.30 -9.91
CA GLU A 38 5.16 -11.43 -11.25
C GLU A 38 3.85 -10.68 -11.45
N GLN A 39 2.96 -10.80 -10.49
CA GLN A 39 1.68 -10.11 -10.61
C GLN A 39 1.86 -8.60 -10.51
N TYR A 40 2.79 -8.17 -9.65
CA TYR A 40 3.07 -6.74 -9.51
C TYR A 40 3.61 -6.19 -10.83
N LEU A 41 4.58 -6.87 -11.43
CA LEU A 41 5.16 -6.38 -12.66
C LEU A 41 4.13 -6.36 -13.79
N ASP A 42 3.27 -7.35 -13.81
CA ASP A 42 2.24 -7.39 -14.83
C ASP A 42 1.30 -6.20 -14.69
N TYR A 43 0.94 -5.86 -13.46
CA TYR A 43 0.07 -4.72 -13.23
C TYR A 43 0.78 -3.43 -13.66
N VAL A 44 2.05 -3.28 -13.29
CA VAL A 44 2.78 -2.06 -13.62
C VAL A 44 2.92 -1.92 -15.14
N ARG A 45 3.13 -3.02 -15.83
CA ARG A 45 3.24 -2.95 -17.28
C ARG A 45 1.95 -2.46 -17.93
N LYS A 46 0.82 -2.72 -17.30
CA LYS A 46 -0.44 -2.31 -17.87
C LYS A 46 -0.92 -0.96 -17.37
N MET A 47 -0.16 -0.32 -16.49
CA MET A 47 -0.59 0.95 -15.98
C MET A 47 -0.53 2.01 -17.06
N ASP A 48 -1.54 2.87 -17.07
CA ASP A 48 -1.61 3.90 -18.07
C ASP A 48 -1.56 5.21 -17.35
N THR A 49 -0.43 5.62 -16.86
CA THR A 49 -0.32 6.89 -16.20
C THR A 49 0.75 7.68 -16.88
N LYS A 50 0.54 8.97 -16.98
CA LYS A 50 1.50 9.84 -17.55
C LYS A 50 2.25 10.61 -16.48
N ASP A 51 1.91 10.39 -15.23
CA ASP A 51 2.57 11.05 -14.14
C ASP A 51 3.86 10.31 -13.85
N MET A 52 4.98 10.95 -14.16
CA MET A 52 6.25 10.29 -14.01
C MET A 52 6.62 10.07 -12.56
N ASP A 53 6.16 10.94 -11.66
CA ASP A 53 6.48 10.73 -10.27
C ASP A 53 5.78 9.50 -9.74
N VAL A 54 4.54 9.31 -10.14
CA VAL A 54 3.79 8.14 -9.71
C VAL A 54 4.43 6.89 -10.28
N MET A 55 4.74 6.91 -11.57
CA MET A 55 5.33 5.74 -12.20
C MET A 55 6.67 5.42 -11.57
N SER A 56 7.43 6.46 -11.20
CA SER A 56 8.72 6.25 -10.61
C SER A 56 8.60 5.47 -9.31
N GLU A 57 7.60 5.76 -8.49
CA GLU A 57 7.43 5.04 -7.25
C GLU A 57 7.15 3.57 -7.49
N PHE A 58 6.33 3.28 -8.48
CA PHE A 58 6.01 1.90 -8.79
C PHE A 58 7.25 1.17 -9.33
N LEU A 59 8.10 1.88 -10.08
CA LEU A 59 9.28 1.25 -10.63
C LEU A 59 10.35 1.01 -9.57
N VAL A 60 10.46 1.90 -8.59
CA VAL A 60 11.38 1.69 -7.51
C VAL A 60 10.97 0.45 -6.72
N MET A 61 9.68 0.29 -6.48
CA MET A 61 9.23 -0.91 -5.79
C MET A 61 9.46 -2.15 -6.65
N ALA A 62 9.32 -2.04 -7.96
CA ALA A 62 9.58 -3.18 -8.84
C ALA A 62 11.02 -3.63 -8.68
N ALA A 63 11.94 -2.67 -8.62
CA ALA A 63 13.34 -3.00 -8.44
C ALA A 63 13.58 -3.67 -7.09
N THR A 64 12.88 -3.20 -6.07
CA THR A 64 12.99 -3.80 -4.75
C THR A 64 12.51 -5.25 -4.77
N LEU A 65 11.38 -5.49 -5.42
CA LEU A 65 10.84 -6.85 -5.49
C LEU A 65 11.75 -7.78 -6.27
N VAL A 66 12.33 -7.30 -7.36
CA VAL A 66 13.22 -8.12 -8.14
C VAL A 66 14.48 -8.43 -7.32
N LYS A 67 14.95 -7.46 -6.56
CA LYS A 67 16.10 -7.69 -5.73
C LYS A 67 15.80 -8.73 -4.67
N ILE A 68 14.66 -8.66 -4.02
CA ILE A 68 14.28 -9.64 -3.01
C ILE A 68 14.12 -11.01 -3.66
N LYS A 69 13.48 -11.06 -4.82
CA LYS A 69 13.28 -12.30 -5.51
C LYS A 69 14.63 -12.94 -5.81
N SER A 70 15.57 -12.15 -6.30
CA SER A 70 16.87 -12.68 -6.62
C SER A 70 17.57 -13.23 -5.40
N LYS A 71 17.48 -12.52 -4.28
CA LYS A 71 18.10 -13.02 -3.09
C LYS A 71 17.48 -14.31 -2.62
N MET A 72 16.18 -14.44 -2.73
CA MET A 72 15.51 -15.63 -2.28
C MET A 72 15.79 -16.82 -3.17
N LEU A 73 16.11 -16.58 -4.44
CA LEU A 73 16.38 -17.66 -5.35
C LEU A 73 17.84 -18.06 -5.42
N LEU A 74 18.72 -17.27 -4.85
CA LEU A 74 20.11 -17.64 -4.90
C LEU A 74 20.41 -18.72 -3.88
N PRO A 75 21.30 -19.61 -4.18
CA PRO A 75 21.68 -20.61 -3.21
C PRO A 75 22.44 -19.94 -2.09
N ALA A 76 22.19 -20.30 -0.90
CA ALA A 76 22.83 -19.69 0.23
C ALA A 76 24.27 -20.15 0.35
N GLU A 77 25.14 -19.23 0.64
CA GLU A 77 26.50 -19.58 0.84
C GLU A 77 26.68 -19.85 2.31
N GLU A 78 27.48 -20.76 2.64
CA GLU A 78 27.59 -21.10 3.95
C GLU A 78 28.02 -20.04 4.85
N GLU A 79 28.96 -19.28 4.49
CA GLU A 79 29.43 -18.28 5.34
C GLU A 79 28.49 -17.18 5.54
N GLU A 80 27.54 -17.04 4.70
CA GLU A 80 26.64 -15.96 4.84
C GLU A 80 25.44 -16.29 5.56
N GLN A 81 25.22 -17.50 5.85
CA GLN A 81 24.02 -17.82 6.38
C GLN A 81 23.80 -17.43 7.77
N GLU A 82 24.78 -17.23 8.51
CA GLU A 82 24.58 -16.94 9.81
C GLU A 82 23.94 -15.73 10.10
N GLU A 83 24.19 -14.72 9.42
CA GLU A 83 23.61 -13.52 9.69
C GLU A 83 22.54 -13.14 8.79
N GLU A 84 22.14 -13.98 7.90
CA GLU A 84 21.22 -13.55 6.95
C GLU A 84 19.87 -13.41 7.42
N GLU A 85 19.22 -12.36 7.24
CA GLU A 85 17.85 -12.21 7.52
C GLU A 85 17.05 -12.52 6.33
N ASP A 86 15.78 -12.78 6.50
CA ASP A 86 14.86 -12.99 5.39
C ASP A 86 14.84 -11.71 4.58
N PRO A 87 15.17 -11.76 3.32
CA PRO A 87 15.18 -10.54 2.52
C PRO A 87 13.83 -9.88 2.41
N ARG A 88 12.75 -10.58 2.74
CA ARG A 88 11.42 -9.99 2.67
C ARG A 88 11.06 -9.21 3.92
N GLN A 89 11.86 -9.27 4.97
CA GLN A 89 11.46 -8.75 6.25
C GLN A 89 11.17 -7.26 6.23
N GLU A 90 12.01 -6.49 5.62
CA GLU A 90 11.79 -5.05 5.57
C GLU A 90 10.53 -4.73 4.80
N LEU A 91 10.26 -5.46 3.73
CA LEU A 91 9.05 -5.25 2.96
C LEU A 91 7.82 -5.57 3.80
N VAL A 92 7.87 -6.65 4.55
CA VAL A 92 6.75 -7.03 5.39
C VAL A 92 6.47 -5.93 6.42
N GLU A 93 7.52 -5.37 7.00
CA GLU A 93 7.33 -4.32 7.98
C GLU A 93 6.69 -3.09 7.36
N ARG A 94 7.13 -2.73 6.17
CA ARG A 94 6.55 -1.58 5.49
C ARG A 94 5.08 -1.82 5.13
N LEU A 95 4.77 -3.05 4.71
CA LEU A 95 3.40 -3.37 4.37
C LEU A 95 2.50 -3.35 5.59
N LEU A 96 3.00 -3.82 6.73
CA LEU A 96 2.21 -3.79 7.94
C LEU A 96 1.96 -2.36 8.40
N GLU A 97 2.98 -1.51 8.29
CA GLU A 97 2.80 -0.13 8.65
C GLU A 97 1.78 0.54 7.75
N TYR A 98 1.87 0.27 6.47
CA TYR A 98 0.93 0.88 5.53
C TYR A 98 -0.49 0.35 5.79
N LYS A 99 -0.61 -0.91 6.12
CA LYS A 99 -1.91 -1.49 6.38
C LYS A 99 -2.53 -0.82 7.61
N MET A 100 -1.75 -0.59 8.63
CA MET A 100 -2.26 0.07 9.81
C MET A 100 -2.65 1.52 9.51
N TYR A 101 -1.83 2.20 8.72
CA TYR A 101 -2.16 3.56 8.35
C TYR A 101 -3.46 3.60 7.56
N LYS A 102 -3.64 2.68 6.65
CA LYS A 102 -4.82 2.67 5.82
C LYS A 102 -6.06 2.38 6.65
N TYR A 103 -5.94 1.44 7.58
CA TYR A 103 -7.06 1.11 8.42
C TYR A 103 -7.42 2.32 9.30
N ALA A 104 -6.44 2.97 9.87
CA ALA A 104 -6.69 4.13 10.70
C ALA A 104 -7.30 5.26 9.88
N SER A 105 -6.89 5.38 8.64
CA SER A 105 -7.41 6.40 7.76
C SER A 105 -8.89 6.19 7.50
N PHE A 106 -9.30 4.95 7.28
CA PHE A 106 -10.70 4.66 7.09
C PHE A 106 -11.49 4.93 8.36
N GLU A 107 -10.94 4.61 9.50
CA GLU A 107 -11.60 4.87 10.74
C GLU A 107 -11.82 6.36 10.96
N LEU A 108 -10.80 7.15 10.68
CA LEU A 108 -10.94 8.57 10.84
C LEU A 108 -11.95 9.15 9.87
N LYS A 109 -11.95 8.66 8.66
CA LYS A 109 -12.88 9.14 7.68
C LYS A 109 -14.28 8.85 8.11
N ASP A 110 -14.53 7.67 8.64
CA ASP A 110 -15.80 7.30 9.11
C ASP A 110 -16.23 8.21 10.23
N ARG A 111 -15.37 8.51 11.17
CA ARG A 111 -15.70 9.37 12.25
C ARG A 111 -15.95 10.79 11.79
N GLN A 112 -15.22 11.23 10.81
CA GLN A 112 -15.45 12.52 10.26
C GLN A 112 -16.78 12.64 9.61
N VAL A 113 -17.22 11.62 8.91
CA VAL A 113 -18.50 11.65 8.28
C VAL A 113 -19.59 11.70 9.35
N ASP A 114 -19.47 10.93 10.40
CA ASP A 114 -20.43 10.94 11.45
C ASP A 114 -20.45 12.29 12.14
N ALA A 115 -19.30 12.84 12.42
CA ALA A 115 -19.25 14.14 13.06
C ALA A 115 -19.86 15.18 12.15
N GLY A 116 -19.60 15.10 10.88
CA GLY A 116 -20.16 16.03 9.93
C GLY A 116 -21.66 15.96 9.91
N LYS A 117 -22.20 14.77 9.96
CA LYS A 117 -23.62 14.63 9.96
C LYS A 117 -24.22 15.26 11.18
N VAL A 118 -23.57 15.08 12.30
CA VAL A 118 -24.09 15.65 13.51
C VAL A 118 -24.03 17.15 13.48
N PHE A 119 -22.91 17.72 13.09
CA PHE A 119 -22.78 19.14 13.06
C PHE A 119 -23.61 19.80 12.01
N PHE A 120 -23.70 19.23 10.87
CA PHE A 120 -24.42 19.88 9.83
C PHE A 120 -25.89 19.72 9.98
N LYS A 121 -26.35 18.91 10.84
CA LYS A 121 -27.72 18.86 11.05
C LYS A 121 -28.10 20.03 11.81
N GLU A 122 -27.27 20.58 12.61
CA GLU A 122 -27.54 21.73 13.34
C GLU A 122 -26.98 22.82 12.68
N PRO A 123 -27.62 23.63 12.24
CA PRO A 123 -27.14 24.70 11.44
C PRO A 123 -26.43 25.68 12.16
N THR A 124 -26.30 25.65 13.24
CA THR A 124 -25.71 26.66 13.86
C THR A 124 -24.38 26.54 14.01
N ILE A 125 -23.64 26.54 13.48
CA ILE A 125 -22.37 26.51 13.58
C ILE A 125 -21.74 27.54 13.86
N PRO A 126 -21.49 27.91 14.64
CA PRO A 126 -21.04 28.98 15.02
C PRO A 126 -19.88 29.36 14.62
N ASP A 127 -19.22 29.70 15.14
CA ASP A 127 -18.22 30.25 14.78
C ASP A 127 -17.25 29.42 14.60
N LEU A 128 -17.09 29.07 13.73
CA LEU A 128 -16.10 28.38 13.42
C LEU A 128 -14.91 28.81 13.78
N SER A 129 -14.75 29.89 14.01
CA SER A 129 -13.56 30.39 14.35
C SER A 129 -13.12 29.72 15.51
N LEU A 130 -13.95 29.48 16.35
CA LEU A 130 -13.56 28.92 17.42
C LEU A 130 -13.22 27.62 17.23
N ILE A 131 -13.73 27.08 16.55
CA ILE A 131 -13.54 25.86 16.35
C ILE A 131 -12.47 25.53 15.65
N HIS A 132 -12.13 26.04 15.04
CA HIS A 132 -11.14 25.74 14.28
C HIS A 132 -10.12 25.95 14.67
N ILE A 133 -10.20 26.36 15.31
CA ILE A 133 -9.26 26.52 15.65
C ILE A 133 -8.84 25.65 16.17
N SER A 134 -9.24 25.39 16.54
CA SER A 134 -8.82 24.73 16.94
C SER A 134 -8.75 23.84 16.90
N GLU A 135 -9.09 23.67 16.93
CA GLU A 135 -9.09 23.07 16.86
C GLU A 135 -9.15 22.33 16.72
N PRO A 136 -9.36 22.09 16.90
CA PRO A 136 -9.55 21.42 17.00
C PRO A 136 -9.54 20.89 17.15
N THR A 137 -9.61 20.93 17.48
CA THR A 137 -9.59 20.64 17.67
C THR A 137 -9.50 20.37 17.65
#